data_9f977e46c6d4b180164b10b81f68f5d2
#
_entry.id   9f977e46c6d4b180164b10b81f68f5d2
#
_cell.length_a   1.000
_cell.length_b   1.000
_cell.length_c   1.000
_cell.angle_alpha   90.00
_cell.angle_beta   90.00
_cell.angle_gamma   90.00
#
_symmetry.space_group_name_H-M   'P 1'
#
loop_
_entity.id
_entity.type
_entity.pdbx_description
1 polymer ?
#
loop_
_entity_poly.entity_id
_entity_poly.type
_entity_poly.pdbx_seq_one_letter_code
_entity_poly.pdbx_strand_id
1 'polypeptide(L)'
;MLCALLTIGAAAVGFSGAWRYFVPSLPQNAVQTVGASQTSGNYTLTVEEAVVDDSNFMLLLALTRADGEAIDPEASLTTNSMDLEVTVDGHYFGRATDYQLSPDGKTIYICYENTGAPTETSILGKPITLTADGVAVRLFDDNGNIYIQCDTPISLSALTEWGTPDFSAVPLVDHVEEIIQTAANGGATLPLFTVEGVPLLTLRGAALTSEGLALVTQDASYVSGDLAYTRSSCEAIIDTRTGARYLCRSGHGAALEDGTWAFLEVFDDCPFALEDLPYLEVEVSYTVDRILSDQPFSLTFTVEKSSGWKLPLDDV
;
A
#
# COMPACT_ATOMS: atom_id res chain seq x y z
N MET A 1 -15.55 -14.41 19.30
CA MET A 1 -16.34 -13.20 18.95
C MET A 1 -16.33 -12.29 20.16
N LEU A 2 -15.31 -11.43 20.27
CA LEU A 2 -15.16 -10.48 21.36
C LEU A 2 -15.71 -9.14 20.84
N CYS A 3 -16.84 -8.70 21.40
CA CYS A 3 -17.34 -7.35 21.12
C CYS A 3 -16.39 -6.34 21.77
N ALA A 4 -15.67 -5.57 20.96
CA ALA A 4 -14.96 -4.41 21.43
C ALA A 4 -15.99 -3.40 21.94
N LEU A 5 -15.92 -3.05 23.22
CA LEU A 5 -16.71 -1.97 23.79
C LEU A 5 -16.21 -0.64 23.20
N LEU A 6 -17.00 -0.06 22.30
CA LEU A 6 -16.86 1.33 21.90
C LEU A 6 -17.14 2.21 23.14
N THR A 7 -16.10 2.69 23.78
CA THR A 7 -16.23 3.78 24.75
C THR A 7 -16.26 5.10 23.98
N ILE A 8 -17.47 5.59 23.67
CA ILE A 8 -17.66 6.97 23.25
C ILE A 8 -17.42 7.85 24.48
N GLY A 9 -16.17 8.20 24.71
CA GLY A 9 -15.80 9.20 25.70
C GLY A 9 -15.99 10.57 25.08
N ALA A 10 -17.12 11.23 25.35
CA ALA A 10 -17.26 12.64 25.06
C ALA A 10 -16.32 13.43 25.97
N ALA A 11 -15.07 13.57 25.61
CA ALA A 11 -14.23 14.64 26.10
C ALA A 11 -14.50 15.85 25.24
N ALA A 12 -14.96 16.96 25.84
CA ALA A 12 -14.96 18.27 25.20
C ALA A 12 -13.48 18.67 25.01
N VAL A 13 -12.89 18.23 23.93
CA VAL A 13 -11.53 18.56 23.57
C VAL A 13 -11.61 19.72 22.59
N GLY A 14 -11.04 20.85 22.98
CA GLY A 14 -10.80 21.94 22.06
C GLY A 14 -9.82 21.47 20.96
N PHE A 15 -9.84 22.17 19.84
CA PHE A 15 -8.90 22.06 18.72
C PHE A 15 -7.51 21.57 19.18
N SER A 16 -7.11 20.38 18.76
CA SER A 16 -5.91 19.68 19.28
C SER A 16 -4.61 20.42 19.01
N GLY A 17 -4.64 21.39 18.10
CA GLY A 17 -3.46 22.12 17.63
C GLY A 17 -2.52 21.28 16.77
N ALA A 18 -2.78 19.97 16.61
CA ALA A 18 -1.95 19.10 15.79
C ALA A 18 -2.14 19.36 14.29
N TRP A 19 -3.28 19.91 13.89
CA TRP A 19 -3.49 20.37 12.51
C TRP A 19 -2.40 21.32 11.99
N ARG A 20 -1.77 22.09 12.89
CA ARG A 20 -0.68 23.00 12.52
C ARG A 20 0.51 22.30 11.87
N TYR A 21 0.67 21.01 12.08
CA TYR A 21 1.73 20.21 11.46
C TYR A 21 1.43 19.92 10.00
N PHE A 22 0.15 19.83 9.65
CA PHE A 22 -0.31 19.40 8.31
C PHE A 22 -0.91 20.60 7.54
N VAL A 23 -1.85 21.30 8.15
CA VAL A 23 -2.58 22.41 7.54
C VAL A 23 -2.54 23.64 8.47
N PRO A 24 -1.42 24.40 8.50
CA PRO A 24 -1.25 25.52 9.43
C PRO A 24 -2.31 26.62 9.33
N SER A 25 -2.94 26.77 8.16
CA SER A 25 -3.96 27.79 7.88
C SER A 25 -5.39 27.34 8.17
N LEU A 26 -5.59 26.13 8.70
CA LEU A 26 -6.91 25.58 8.95
C LEU A 26 -7.67 26.40 10.00
N PRO A 27 -8.88 26.95 9.69
CA PRO A 27 -9.68 27.66 10.65
C PRO A 27 -10.26 26.70 11.72
N GLN A 28 -10.16 27.08 12.99
CA GLN A 28 -10.68 26.22 14.09
C GLN A 28 -12.17 25.88 13.97
N ASN A 29 -12.96 26.79 13.42
CA ASN A 29 -14.40 26.58 13.23
C ASN A 29 -14.73 25.59 12.09
N ALA A 30 -13.76 25.21 11.29
CA ALA A 30 -13.93 24.16 10.26
C ALA A 30 -13.75 22.75 10.82
N VAL A 31 -13.14 22.63 11.99
CA VAL A 31 -12.80 21.34 12.61
C VAL A 31 -13.95 20.86 13.48
N GLN A 32 -14.29 19.58 13.35
CA GLN A 32 -15.23 18.89 14.21
C GLN A 32 -14.53 17.80 14.99
N THR A 33 -14.88 17.65 16.27
CA THR A 33 -14.38 16.54 17.10
C THR A 33 -15.13 15.26 16.74
N VAL A 34 -14.39 14.16 16.54
CA VAL A 34 -14.93 12.82 16.32
C VAL A 34 -14.84 11.99 17.59
N GLY A 35 -13.65 11.84 18.16
CA GLY A 35 -13.41 11.14 19.42
C GLY A 35 -13.59 9.62 19.36
N ALA A 36 -13.70 9.02 18.19
CA ALA A 36 -13.77 7.57 18.06
C ALA A 36 -12.41 6.95 18.37
N SER A 37 -12.35 5.96 19.26
CA SER A 37 -11.10 5.37 19.72
C SER A 37 -11.20 3.87 19.91
N GLN A 38 -10.10 3.16 19.63
CA GLN A 38 -9.96 1.74 19.89
C GLN A 38 -8.54 1.44 20.40
N THR A 39 -8.48 0.63 21.46
CA THR A 39 -7.22 0.02 21.89
C THR A 39 -7.12 -1.40 21.32
N SER A 40 -6.01 -1.71 20.69
CA SER A 40 -5.72 -3.01 20.10
C SER A 40 -4.28 -3.39 20.42
N GLY A 41 -4.08 -4.50 21.12
CA GLY A 41 -2.77 -4.85 21.68
C GLY A 41 -2.23 -3.74 22.60
N ASN A 42 -1.01 -3.30 22.31
CA ASN A 42 -0.32 -2.27 23.08
C ASN A 42 -0.51 -0.84 22.53
N TYR A 43 -1.41 -0.65 21.58
CA TYR A 43 -1.62 0.63 20.92
C TYR A 43 -3.07 1.08 20.99
N THR A 44 -3.26 2.39 21.02
CA THR A 44 -4.56 3.04 20.92
C THR A 44 -4.57 3.95 19.70
N LEU A 45 -5.54 3.73 18.83
CA LEU A 45 -5.82 4.59 17.69
C LEU A 45 -7.08 5.40 17.97
N THR A 46 -6.99 6.71 17.82
CA THR A 46 -8.10 7.64 18.00
C THR A 46 -8.28 8.48 16.73
N VAL A 47 -9.50 8.55 16.23
CA VAL A 47 -9.89 9.60 15.28
C VAL A 47 -10.26 10.81 16.11
N GLU A 48 -9.36 11.77 16.23
CA GLU A 48 -9.57 12.94 17.09
C GLU A 48 -10.55 13.93 16.45
N GLU A 49 -10.26 14.33 15.24
CA GLU A 49 -10.92 15.43 14.57
C GLU A 49 -11.10 15.16 13.08
N ALA A 50 -12.04 15.83 12.45
CA ALA A 50 -12.28 15.80 11.02
C ALA A 50 -12.58 17.19 10.46
N VAL A 51 -12.23 17.37 9.19
CA VAL A 51 -12.68 18.49 8.35
C VAL A 51 -13.34 17.90 7.13
N VAL A 52 -14.55 18.34 6.83
CA VAL A 52 -15.42 17.65 5.86
C VAL A 52 -16.17 18.66 5.01
N ASP A 53 -16.17 18.48 3.71
CA ASP A 53 -17.15 19.09 2.80
C ASP A 53 -18.16 18.06 2.30
N ASP A 54 -18.86 18.31 1.20
CA ASP A 54 -19.93 17.43 0.72
C ASP A 54 -19.42 16.05 0.24
N SER A 55 -18.18 15.97 -0.25
CA SER A 55 -17.60 14.77 -0.89
C SER A 55 -16.18 14.43 -0.47
N ASN A 56 -15.52 15.34 0.25
CA ASN A 56 -14.13 15.17 0.67
C ASN A 56 -13.97 15.35 2.17
N PHE A 57 -12.96 14.72 2.73
CA PHE A 57 -12.64 14.84 4.15
C PHE A 57 -11.15 14.73 4.42
N MET A 58 -10.73 15.36 5.50
CA MET A 58 -9.46 15.07 6.18
C MET A 58 -9.76 14.58 7.59
N LEU A 59 -9.01 13.61 8.04
CA LEU A 59 -9.07 13.05 9.39
C LEU A 59 -7.74 13.31 10.10
N LEU A 60 -7.83 13.78 11.34
CA LEU A 60 -6.69 13.79 12.24
C LEU A 60 -6.80 12.59 13.17
N LEU A 61 -5.83 11.70 13.07
CA LEU A 61 -5.72 10.52 13.91
C LEU A 61 -4.58 10.70 14.90
N ALA A 62 -4.67 10.02 16.02
CA ALA A 62 -3.61 9.91 17.02
C ALA A 62 -3.35 8.43 17.33
N LEU A 63 -2.12 7.98 17.11
CA LEU A 63 -1.64 6.67 17.52
C LEU A 63 -0.77 6.82 18.75
N THR A 64 -1.11 6.12 19.83
CA THR A 64 -0.39 6.16 21.11
C THR A 64 -0.15 4.76 21.62
N ARG A 65 0.80 4.61 22.54
CA ARG A 65 0.91 3.36 23.31
C ARG A 65 -0.11 3.35 24.46
N ALA A 66 -0.75 2.20 24.68
CA ALA A 66 -1.75 2.03 25.72
C ALA A 66 -1.18 2.17 27.16
N ASP A 67 0.13 1.92 27.33
CA ASP A 67 0.85 2.09 28.59
C ASP A 67 1.30 3.53 28.86
N GLY A 68 1.13 4.44 27.89
CA GLY A 68 1.54 5.84 27.97
C GLY A 68 3.03 6.10 27.83
N GLU A 69 3.83 5.09 27.50
CA GLU A 69 5.24 5.23 27.20
C GLU A 69 5.47 5.86 25.83
N ALA A 70 6.72 6.20 25.52
CA ALA A 70 7.09 6.74 24.21
C ALA A 70 6.82 5.71 23.10
N ILE A 71 6.36 6.20 21.96
CA ILE A 71 6.14 5.39 20.76
C ILE A 71 7.40 5.39 19.89
N ASP A 72 7.65 4.31 19.16
CA ASP A 72 8.71 4.27 18.16
C ASP A 72 8.45 5.38 17.13
N PRO A 73 9.40 6.29 16.87
CA PRO A 73 9.17 7.44 15.97
C PRO A 73 8.87 7.05 14.52
N GLU A 74 9.28 5.86 14.11
CA GLU A 74 9.06 5.33 12.76
C GLU A 74 7.83 4.42 12.68
N ALA A 75 7.08 4.28 13.79
CA ALA A 75 5.88 3.44 13.80
C ALA A 75 4.79 4.02 12.89
N SER A 76 4.17 3.15 12.11
CA SER A 76 3.04 3.46 11.24
C SER A 76 1.95 2.40 11.35
N LEU A 77 0.75 2.76 10.93
CA LEU A 77 -0.32 1.78 10.73
C LEU A 77 0.01 0.93 9.49
N THR A 78 -0.41 -0.31 9.49
CA THR A 78 -0.20 -1.21 8.37
C THR A 78 -1.46 -1.98 8.01
N THR A 79 -1.62 -2.24 6.72
CA THR A 79 -2.57 -3.20 6.15
C THR A 79 -1.81 -4.10 5.17
N ASN A 80 -2.43 -5.16 4.70
CA ASN A 80 -1.82 -6.09 3.72
C ASN A 80 -1.34 -5.40 2.43
N SER A 81 -1.85 -4.22 2.12
CA SER A 81 -1.50 -3.49 0.89
C SER A 81 -1.19 -2.02 1.08
N MET A 82 -1.56 -1.45 2.22
CA MET A 82 -1.49 0.00 2.47
C MET A 82 -1.31 0.26 3.97
N ASP A 83 -0.98 1.52 4.35
CA ASP A 83 -0.80 1.86 5.77
C ASP A 83 -2.14 1.93 6.51
N LEU A 84 -3.21 2.34 5.83
CA LEU A 84 -4.53 2.57 6.39
C LEU A 84 -5.58 2.46 5.30
N GLU A 85 -6.67 1.75 5.57
CA GLU A 85 -7.82 1.69 4.67
C GLU A 85 -9.00 2.47 5.25
N VAL A 86 -9.63 3.30 4.41
CA VAL A 86 -10.84 4.03 4.78
C VAL A 86 -11.93 3.78 3.74
N THR A 87 -13.10 3.37 4.22
CA THR A 87 -14.28 3.19 3.39
C THR A 87 -15.41 4.08 3.89
N VAL A 88 -16.24 4.58 2.98
CA VAL A 88 -17.49 5.29 3.28
C VAL A 88 -18.63 4.50 2.67
N ASP A 89 -19.55 4.05 3.52
CA ASP A 89 -20.68 3.21 3.10
C ASP A 89 -20.21 1.98 2.28
N GLY A 90 -19.06 1.42 2.65
CA GLY A 90 -18.45 0.26 1.99
C GLY A 90 -17.69 0.55 0.69
N HIS A 91 -17.60 1.81 0.25
CA HIS A 91 -16.80 2.21 -0.91
C HIS A 91 -15.43 2.73 -0.47
N TYR A 92 -14.38 2.23 -1.10
CA TYR A 92 -13.01 2.64 -0.83
C TYR A 92 -12.74 4.08 -1.30
N PHE A 93 -12.01 4.83 -0.47
CA PHE A 93 -11.54 6.17 -0.79
C PHE A 93 -10.01 6.17 -0.89
N GLY A 94 -9.48 6.67 -1.99
CA GLY A 94 -8.05 6.91 -2.16
C GLY A 94 -7.53 7.91 -1.13
N ARG A 95 -6.21 7.94 -0.89
CA ARG A 95 -5.61 8.62 0.23
C ARG A 95 -4.32 9.37 -0.12
N ALA A 96 -4.05 10.40 0.65
CA ALA A 96 -2.72 10.82 1.06
C ALA A 96 -2.61 10.70 2.59
N THR A 97 -1.48 10.28 3.11
CA THR A 97 -1.27 10.09 4.55
C THR A 97 0.07 10.68 4.94
N ASP A 98 0.04 11.63 5.89
CA ASP A 98 1.22 12.25 6.48
C ASP A 98 1.32 11.88 7.97
N TYR A 99 2.54 11.68 8.45
CA TYR A 99 2.84 11.29 9.82
C TYR A 99 3.68 12.33 10.53
N GLN A 100 3.36 12.63 11.79
CA GLN A 100 4.13 13.57 12.61
C GLN A 100 4.22 13.11 14.06
N LEU A 101 5.42 12.87 14.55
CA LEU A 101 5.66 12.59 15.96
C LEU A 101 5.43 13.85 16.79
N SER A 102 4.72 13.70 17.93
CA SER A 102 4.54 14.76 18.94
C SER A 102 5.89 15.11 19.61
N PRO A 103 6.03 16.33 20.13
CA PRO A 103 7.29 16.77 20.77
C PRO A 103 7.68 15.96 22.02
N ASP A 104 6.72 15.33 22.69
CA ASP A 104 6.96 14.47 23.87
C ASP A 104 7.28 13.02 23.49
N GLY A 105 7.24 12.68 22.19
CA GLY A 105 7.53 11.34 21.70
C GLY A 105 6.48 10.29 22.02
N LYS A 106 5.26 10.66 22.41
CA LYS A 106 4.22 9.73 22.89
C LYS A 106 3.08 9.50 21.91
N THR A 107 2.93 10.38 20.93
CA THR A 107 1.83 10.35 19.97
C THR A 107 2.38 10.53 18.56
N ILE A 108 1.99 9.65 17.65
CA ILE A 108 2.11 9.91 16.23
C ILE A 108 0.76 10.43 15.75
N TYR A 109 0.76 11.68 15.27
CA TYR A 109 -0.37 12.25 14.57
C TYR A 109 -0.34 11.82 13.11
N ILE A 110 -1.51 11.48 12.58
CA ILE A 110 -1.66 11.02 11.21
C ILE A 110 -2.74 11.89 10.56
N CYS A 111 -2.39 12.57 9.48
CA CYS A 111 -3.35 13.27 8.64
C CYS A 111 -3.72 12.35 7.48
N TYR A 112 -4.97 11.95 7.42
CA TYR A 112 -5.51 11.21 6.30
C TYR A 112 -6.36 12.15 5.44
N GLU A 113 -6.07 12.21 4.15
CA GLU A 113 -6.81 13.01 3.18
C GLU A 113 -7.35 12.10 2.08
N ASN A 114 -8.65 12.19 1.79
CA ASN A 114 -9.18 11.46 0.65
C ASN A 114 -8.88 12.21 -0.66
N THR A 115 -8.22 11.51 -1.56
CA THR A 115 -7.97 11.98 -2.93
C THR A 115 -8.79 11.13 -3.90
N GLY A 116 -9.64 11.75 -4.70
CA GLY A 116 -10.37 11.04 -5.76
C GLY A 116 -11.67 10.39 -5.33
N ALA A 117 -12.36 10.95 -4.34
CA ALA A 117 -13.73 10.54 -4.05
C ALA A 117 -14.62 10.59 -5.30
N PRO A 118 -15.54 9.62 -5.48
CA PRO A 118 -16.56 9.74 -6.52
C PRO A 118 -17.33 11.04 -6.29
N THR A 119 -17.24 11.95 -7.21
CA THR A 119 -17.78 13.31 -7.14
C THR A 119 -19.30 13.39 -6.97
N GLU A 120 -20.00 12.26 -7.08
CA GLU A 120 -21.47 12.20 -7.08
C GLU A 120 -22.10 11.73 -5.76
N THR A 121 -21.29 11.28 -4.78
CA THR A 121 -21.83 10.69 -3.56
C THR A 121 -21.45 11.50 -2.33
N SER A 122 -22.44 12.18 -1.71
CA SER A 122 -22.21 12.83 -0.42
C SER A 122 -21.82 11.82 0.64
N ILE A 123 -20.79 12.17 1.44
CA ILE A 123 -20.28 11.36 2.56
C ILE A 123 -21.00 11.71 3.88
N LEU A 124 -21.75 12.81 3.91
CA LEU A 124 -22.35 13.35 5.11
C LEU A 124 -23.39 12.39 5.70
N GLY A 125 -23.27 12.12 7.00
CA GLY A 125 -24.14 11.21 7.73
C GLY A 125 -23.99 9.73 7.38
N LYS A 126 -23.06 9.38 6.50
CA LYS A 126 -22.74 8.00 6.18
C LYS A 126 -21.68 7.43 7.14
N PRO A 127 -21.71 6.12 7.39
CA PRO A 127 -20.67 5.49 8.19
C PRO A 127 -19.33 5.52 7.43
N ILE A 128 -18.31 6.06 8.08
CA ILE A 128 -16.91 5.99 7.68
C ILE A 128 -16.28 4.89 8.53
N THR A 129 -15.69 3.90 7.87
CA THR A 129 -14.96 2.82 8.54
C THR A 129 -13.49 2.91 8.18
N LEU A 130 -12.67 2.94 9.22
CA LEU A 130 -11.22 2.98 9.16
C LEU A 130 -10.69 1.65 9.68
N THR A 131 -9.83 0.98 8.90
CA THR A 131 -9.20 -0.29 9.26
C THR A 131 -7.69 -0.24 9.07
N ALA A 132 -6.98 -0.90 9.99
CA ALA A 132 -5.57 -1.21 9.86
C ALA A 132 -5.31 -2.59 10.48
N ASP A 133 -4.38 -3.37 9.93
CA ASP A 133 -4.09 -4.74 10.38
C ASP A 133 -3.16 -4.74 11.61
N GLY A 134 -2.47 -3.63 11.86
CA GLY A 134 -1.58 -3.52 13.00
C GLY A 134 -0.74 -2.25 13.01
N VAL A 135 0.37 -2.34 13.73
CA VAL A 135 1.40 -1.30 13.82
C VAL A 135 2.75 -1.90 13.47
N ALA A 136 3.50 -1.27 12.58
CA ALA A 136 4.82 -1.74 12.16
C ALA A 136 5.78 -0.56 11.93
N VAL A 137 7.06 -0.89 11.78
CA VAL A 137 8.12 0.03 11.34
C VAL A 137 8.62 -0.44 9.99
N ARG A 138 8.54 0.42 8.98
CA ARG A 138 9.15 0.17 7.68
C ARG A 138 10.66 0.15 7.82
N LEU A 139 11.30 -0.92 7.34
CA LEU A 139 12.75 -1.01 7.31
C LEU A 139 13.29 -0.39 6.01
N PHE A 140 14.47 0.20 6.12
CA PHE A 140 15.18 0.83 5.02
C PHE A 140 16.47 0.07 4.75
N ASP A 141 16.95 0.11 3.52
CA ASP A 141 18.29 -0.37 3.20
C ASP A 141 19.38 0.59 3.75
N ASP A 142 20.65 0.24 3.59
CA ASP A 142 21.78 1.05 4.04
C ASP A 142 21.86 2.44 3.35
N ASN A 143 21.14 2.64 2.26
CA ASN A 143 21.06 3.90 1.53
C ASN A 143 19.81 4.72 1.86
N GLY A 144 18.94 4.21 2.74
CA GLY A 144 17.70 4.83 3.12
C GLY A 144 16.54 4.61 2.14
N ASN A 145 16.60 3.58 1.30
CA ASN A 145 15.51 3.22 0.41
C ASN A 145 14.55 2.26 1.10
N ILE A 146 13.26 2.45 0.90
CA ILE A 146 12.19 1.57 1.40
C ILE A 146 12.09 0.27 0.59
N TYR A 147 12.51 0.28 -0.66
CA TYR A 147 12.60 -0.90 -1.50
C TYR A 147 14.00 -1.47 -1.38
N ILE A 148 14.09 -2.65 -0.78
CA ILE A 148 15.36 -3.36 -0.56
C ILE A 148 15.60 -4.22 -1.79
N GLN A 149 16.73 -4.01 -2.43
CA GLN A 149 17.11 -4.77 -3.61
C GLN A 149 17.62 -6.16 -3.22
N CYS A 150 17.19 -7.20 -3.94
CA CYS A 150 17.76 -8.54 -3.77
C CYS A 150 19.23 -8.55 -4.22
N ASP A 151 20.10 -9.15 -3.40
CA ASP A 151 21.55 -9.20 -3.64
C ASP A 151 21.92 -9.95 -4.93
N THR A 152 21.06 -10.85 -5.39
CA THR A 152 21.35 -11.72 -6.53
C THR A 152 20.22 -11.61 -7.56
N PRO A 153 20.50 -11.03 -8.73
CA PRO A 153 19.56 -11.04 -9.83
C PRO A 153 19.23 -12.48 -10.30
N ILE A 154 18.03 -12.66 -10.81
CA ILE A 154 17.50 -13.98 -11.14
C ILE A 154 17.53 -14.19 -12.65
N SER A 155 18.19 -15.27 -13.08
CA SER A 155 18.32 -15.59 -14.50
C SER A 155 16.98 -15.98 -15.12
N LEU A 156 16.67 -15.38 -16.26
CA LEU A 156 15.52 -15.76 -17.09
C LEU A 156 15.80 -16.98 -17.99
N SER A 157 16.97 -17.62 -17.89
CA SER A 157 17.30 -18.82 -18.67
C SER A 157 16.28 -19.96 -18.48
N ALA A 158 15.68 -20.06 -17.29
CA ALA A 158 14.66 -21.05 -17.00
C ALA A 158 13.39 -20.89 -17.87
N LEU A 159 13.14 -19.72 -18.44
CA LEU A 159 12.00 -19.47 -19.32
C LEU A 159 12.10 -20.19 -20.67
N THR A 160 13.29 -20.56 -21.10
CA THR A 160 13.48 -21.31 -22.35
C THR A 160 12.87 -22.72 -22.31
N GLU A 161 12.77 -23.31 -21.11
CA GLU A 161 12.18 -24.61 -20.85
C GLU A 161 10.75 -24.55 -20.30
N TRP A 162 10.33 -23.35 -19.97
CA TRP A 162 9.08 -23.08 -19.30
C TRP A 162 8.01 -22.66 -20.32
N GLY A 163 7.02 -23.52 -20.55
CA GLY A 163 5.93 -23.23 -21.46
C GLY A 163 5.05 -22.09 -20.93
N THR A 164 5.36 -20.86 -21.30
CA THR A 164 4.56 -19.70 -20.92
C THR A 164 3.32 -19.59 -21.81
N PRO A 165 2.19 -19.08 -21.28
CA PRO A 165 1.07 -18.67 -22.11
C PRO A 165 1.52 -17.62 -23.14
N ASP A 166 1.18 -17.82 -24.40
CA ASP A 166 1.50 -16.86 -25.48
C ASP A 166 0.44 -15.75 -25.51
N PHE A 167 0.83 -14.56 -25.09
CA PHE A 167 0.04 -13.35 -25.21
C PHE A 167 0.69 -12.25 -26.05
N SER A 168 1.72 -12.61 -26.82
CA SER A 168 2.50 -11.66 -27.63
C SER A 168 1.67 -10.95 -28.71
N ALA A 169 0.56 -11.55 -29.14
CA ALA A 169 -0.35 -10.97 -30.14
C ALA A 169 -1.45 -10.07 -29.53
N VAL A 170 -1.52 -9.99 -28.21
CA VAL A 170 -2.57 -9.23 -27.52
C VAL A 170 -2.05 -7.83 -27.19
N PRO A 171 -2.79 -6.74 -27.54
CA PRO A 171 -2.43 -5.40 -27.11
C PRO A 171 -2.44 -5.30 -25.57
N LEU A 172 -1.30 -4.93 -24.97
CA LEU A 172 -1.14 -5.00 -23.51
C LEU A 172 -2.08 -4.04 -22.78
N VAL A 173 -2.21 -2.82 -23.27
CA VAL A 173 -2.93 -1.73 -22.57
C VAL A 173 -4.43 -2.00 -22.41
N ASP A 174 -5.05 -2.64 -23.40
CA ASP A 174 -6.51 -2.84 -23.43
C ASP A 174 -6.96 -4.19 -22.83
N HIS A 175 -6.03 -5.12 -22.56
CA HIS A 175 -6.32 -6.50 -22.19
C HIS A 175 -5.55 -6.98 -20.94
N VAL A 176 -5.16 -6.06 -20.07
CA VAL A 176 -4.33 -6.35 -18.88
C VAL A 176 -4.93 -7.47 -18.04
N GLU A 177 -6.19 -7.37 -17.68
CA GLU A 177 -6.86 -8.36 -16.83
C GLU A 177 -6.92 -9.73 -17.50
N GLU A 178 -7.25 -9.80 -18.81
CA GLU A 178 -7.30 -11.05 -19.57
C GLU A 178 -5.92 -11.72 -19.64
N ILE A 179 -4.87 -10.93 -19.86
CA ILE A 179 -3.48 -11.41 -19.90
C ILE A 179 -3.07 -11.99 -18.55
N ILE A 180 -3.33 -11.25 -17.47
CA ILE A 180 -3.01 -11.68 -16.11
C ILE A 180 -3.75 -12.99 -15.76
N GLN A 181 -5.05 -13.06 -16.01
CA GLN A 181 -5.85 -14.26 -15.77
C GLN A 181 -5.35 -15.47 -16.60
N THR A 182 -5.02 -15.24 -17.86
CA THR A 182 -4.49 -16.30 -18.73
C THR A 182 -3.15 -16.83 -18.21
N ALA A 183 -2.23 -15.96 -17.83
CA ALA A 183 -0.95 -16.34 -17.27
C ALA A 183 -1.09 -17.05 -15.92
N ALA A 184 -1.94 -16.54 -15.03
CA ALA A 184 -2.19 -17.14 -13.73
C ALA A 184 -2.77 -18.56 -13.84
N ASN A 185 -3.67 -18.79 -14.81
CA ASN A 185 -4.30 -20.09 -15.06
C ASN A 185 -3.40 -21.07 -15.84
N GLY A 186 -2.28 -20.60 -16.40
CA GLY A 186 -1.35 -21.41 -17.18
C GLY A 186 -0.61 -22.51 -16.40
N GLY A 187 -0.68 -22.49 -15.08
CA GLY A 187 -0.16 -23.54 -14.19
C GLY A 187 1.36 -23.53 -13.98
N ALA A 188 2.12 -22.92 -14.88
CA ALA A 188 3.58 -22.80 -14.75
C ALA A 188 3.94 -21.66 -13.79
N THR A 189 4.92 -21.89 -12.92
CA THR A 189 5.40 -20.89 -11.95
C THR A 189 6.91 -20.96 -11.81
N LEU A 190 7.56 -19.81 -11.79
CA LEU A 190 8.99 -19.71 -11.51
C LEU A 190 9.19 -18.75 -10.32
N PRO A 191 9.66 -19.22 -9.16
CA PRO A 191 9.98 -18.34 -8.05
C PRO A 191 11.11 -17.38 -8.44
N LEU A 192 10.84 -16.08 -8.37
CA LEU A 192 11.83 -15.02 -8.60
C LEU A 192 12.47 -14.56 -7.30
N PHE A 193 11.75 -14.61 -6.19
CA PHE A 193 12.26 -14.27 -4.88
C PHE A 193 11.64 -15.15 -3.81
N THR A 194 12.47 -15.64 -2.89
CA THR A 194 12.04 -16.51 -1.77
C THR A 194 12.65 -16.06 -0.47
N VAL A 195 11.89 -16.15 0.62
CA VAL A 195 12.38 -16.00 1.98
C VAL A 195 12.10 -17.31 2.73
N GLU A 196 13.14 -17.90 3.31
CA GLU A 196 13.03 -19.18 4.04
C GLU A 196 12.36 -20.31 3.22
N GLY A 197 12.52 -20.24 1.89
CA GLY A 197 11.92 -21.21 0.95
C GLY A 197 10.47 -20.93 0.56
N VAL A 198 9.87 -19.86 1.08
CA VAL A 198 8.54 -19.41 0.68
C VAL A 198 8.68 -18.42 -0.49
N PRO A 199 8.02 -18.68 -1.65
CA PRO A 199 8.07 -17.75 -2.79
C PRO A 199 7.27 -16.48 -2.45
N LEU A 200 7.95 -15.33 -2.54
CA LEU A 200 7.34 -14.02 -2.36
C LEU A 200 7.04 -13.31 -3.68
N LEU A 201 7.86 -13.55 -4.69
CA LEU A 201 7.59 -13.12 -6.05
C LEU A 201 7.67 -14.33 -6.96
N THR A 202 6.62 -14.56 -7.73
CA THR A 202 6.52 -15.69 -8.64
C THR A 202 6.20 -15.19 -10.03
N LEU A 203 7.00 -15.59 -11.02
CA LEU A 203 6.71 -15.37 -12.44
C LEU A 203 5.64 -16.37 -12.89
N ARG A 204 4.57 -15.86 -13.50
CA ARG A 204 3.41 -16.60 -13.99
C ARG A 204 3.39 -16.68 -15.51
N GLY A 205 4.03 -15.73 -16.20
CA GLY A 205 4.10 -15.68 -17.65
C GLY A 205 5.12 -14.66 -18.14
N ALA A 206 5.62 -14.87 -19.36
CA ALA A 206 6.47 -13.91 -20.03
C ALA A 206 6.21 -13.94 -21.54
N ALA A 207 6.22 -12.78 -22.20
CA ALA A 207 6.09 -12.69 -23.64
C ALA A 207 6.92 -11.52 -24.19
N LEU A 208 7.43 -11.69 -25.40
CA LEU A 208 7.93 -10.58 -26.21
C LEU A 208 6.77 -9.98 -26.99
N THR A 209 6.55 -8.70 -26.79
CA THR A 209 5.46 -7.96 -27.41
C THR A 209 6.01 -6.84 -28.28
N SER A 210 5.15 -6.15 -29.02
CA SER A 210 5.54 -4.94 -29.77
C SER A 210 5.96 -3.79 -28.86
N GLU A 211 5.63 -3.86 -27.57
CA GLU A 211 5.93 -2.83 -26.55
C GLU A 211 7.17 -3.17 -25.72
N GLY A 212 7.72 -4.39 -25.85
CA GLY A 212 8.90 -4.85 -25.13
C GLY A 212 8.72 -6.22 -24.50
N LEU A 213 9.60 -6.57 -23.55
CA LEU A 213 9.45 -7.76 -22.72
C LEU A 213 8.36 -7.50 -21.66
N ALA A 214 7.35 -8.34 -21.66
CA ALA A 214 6.29 -8.31 -20.67
C ALA A 214 6.39 -9.53 -19.73
N LEU A 215 6.31 -9.29 -18.43
CA LEU A 215 6.28 -10.30 -17.38
C LEU A 215 4.94 -10.22 -16.64
N VAL A 216 4.34 -11.37 -16.35
CA VAL A 216 3.24 -11.46 -15.40
C VAL A 216 3.79 -12.05 -14.12
N THR A 217 3.76 -11.27 -13.05
CA THR A 217 4.25 -11.65 -11.73
C THR A 217 3.10 -11.70 -10.73
N GLN A 218 3.25 -12.52 -9.71
CA GLN A 218 2.36 -12.57 -8.56
C GLN A 218 3.20 -12.41 -7.31
N ASP A 219 2.88 -11.42 -6.49
CA ASP A 219 3.48 -11.24 -5.19
C ASP A 219 2.68 -11.91 -4.08
N ALA A 220 3.34 -12.23 -2.99
CA ALA A 220 2.76 -12.76 -1.78
C ALA A 220 3.39 -12.10 -0.56
N SER A 221 2.62 -11.97 0.51
CA SER A 221 3.14 -11.51 1.80
C SER A 221 3.57 -12.72 2.63
N TYR A 222 4.62 -12.54 3.42
CA TYR A 222 5.14 -13.57 4.32
C TYR A 222 5.62 -12.97 5.63
N VAL A 223 5.34 -13.64 6.73
CA VAL A 223 5.79 -13.22 8.07
C VAL A 223 6.76 -14.25 8.62
N SER A 224 7.93 -13.79 9.04
CA SER A 224 8.96 -14.58 9.71
C SER A 224 9.39 -13.87 11.00
N GLY A 225 9.03 -14.45 12.15
CA GLY A 225 9.25 -13.81 13.44
C GLY A 225 8.46 -12.51 13.57
N ASP A 226 9.18 -11.40 13.74
CA ASP A 226 8.62 -10.04 13.79
C ASP A 226 8.76 -9.27 12.47
N LEU A 227 9.21 -9.93 11.39
CA LEU A 227 9.38 -9.33 10.08
C LEU A 227 8.24 -9.74 9.14
N ALA A 228 7.63 -8.76 8.51
CA ALA A 228 6.65 -8.95 7.43
C ALA A 228 7.28 -8.50 6.10
N TYR A 229 7.32 -9.41 5.15
CA TYR A 229 7.74 -9.15 3.78
C TYR A 229 6.49 -8.89 2.97
N THR A 230 6.42 -7.67 2.40
CA THR A 230 5.23 -7.21 1.70
C THR A 230 5.59 -6.53 0.42
N ARG A 231 5.04 -6.61 -0.66
CA ARG A 231 5.38 -5.94 -1.93
C ARG A 231 6.75 -6.34 -2.45
N SER A 232 6.76 -7.30 -3.31
CA SER A 232 7.91 -7.62 -4.15
C SER A 232 7.57 -7.35 -5.62
N SER A 233 8.53 -6.79 -6.36
CA SER A 233 8.34 -6.38 -7.76
C SER A 233 9.62 -6.55 -8.57
N CYS A 234 9.46 -6.64 -9.89
CA CYS A 234 10.58 -6.59 -10.81
C CYS A 234 10.94 -5.14 -11.10
N GLU A 235 12.17 -4.72 -10.78
CA GLU A 235 12.62 -3.34 -11.00
C GLU A 235 13.23 -3.14 -12.37
N ALA A 236 14.01 -4.10 -12.82
CA ALA A 236 14.73 -4.01 -14.07
C ALA A 236 15.04 -5.38 -14.67
N ILE A 237 15.26 -5.38 -15.98
CA ILE A 237 15.93 -6.46 -16.69
C ILE A 237 17.38 -6.04 -16.97
N ILE A 238 18.33 -6.93 -16.70
CA ILE A 238 19.76 -6.72 -16.93
C ILE A 238 20.21 -7.65 -18.04
N ASP A 239 20.82 -7.11 -19.10
CA ASP A 239 21.56 -7.91 -20.07
C ASP A 239 22.99 -8.14 -19.57
N THR A 240 23.30 -9.37 -19.16
CA THR A 240 24.59 -9.74 -18.56
C THR A 240 25.76 -9.63 -19.55
N ARG A 241 25.51 -9.59 -20.85
CA ARG A 241 26.55 -9.43 -21.89
C ARG A 241 27.07 -8.00 -21.96
N THR A 242 26.19 -7.04 -21.72
CA THR A 242 26.47 -5.61 -21.90
C THR A 242 26.44 -4.81 -20.60
N GLY A 243 25.78 -5.33 -19.57
CA GLY A 243 25.47 -4.62 -18.33
C GLY A 243 24.37 -3.58 -18.51
N ALA A 244 23.68 -3.55 -19.66
CA ALA A 244 22.56 -2.65 -19.86
C ALA A 244 21.40 -3.02 -18.95
N ARG A 245 20.73 -1.99 -18.42
CA ARG A 245 19.64 -2.12 -17.46
C ARG A 245 18.39 -1.45 -18.03
N TYR A 246 17.31 -2.20 -18.13
CA TYR A 246 16.02 -1.80 -18.67
C TYR A 246 15.00 -1.75 -17.55
N LEU A 247 14.49 -0.56 -17.26
CA LEU A 247 13.58 -0.35 -16.13
C LEU A 247 12.15 -0.77 -16.49
N CYS A 248 11.41 -1.24 -15.49
CA CYS A 248 9.97 -1.40 -15.61
C CYS A 248 9.33 -0.02 -15.81
N ARG A 249 8.62 0.17 -16.93
CA ARG A 249 7.96 1.44 -17.28
C ARG A 249 6.51 1.50 -16.87
N SER A 250 5.84 0.37 -16.87
CA SER A 250 4.44 0.30 -16.48
C SER A 250 4.15 -1.01 -15.78
N GLY A 251 3.48 -0.91 -14.64
CA GLY A 251 2.93 -2.05 -13.91
C GLY A 251 1.42 -1.88 -13.81
N HIS A 252 0.66 -2.90 -14.22
CA HIS A 252 -0.79 -2.93 -14.11
C HIS A 252 -1.19 -4.15 -13.29
N GLY A 253 -1.96 -3.95 -12.22
CA GLY A 253 -2.41 -5.01 -11.34
C GLY A 253 -3.84 -5.46 -11.62
N ALA A 254 -4.11 -6.73 -11.39
CA ALA A 254 -5.46 -7.29 -11.34
C ALA A 254 -5.59 -8.31 -10.22
N ALA A 255 -6.77 -8.36 -9.61
CA ALA A 255 -7.10 -9.39 -8.64
C ALA A 255 -7.32 -10.74 -9.33
N LEU A 256 -6.78 -11.80 -8.73
CA LEU A 256 -7.02 -13.18 -9.15
C LEU A 256 -8.28 -13.75 -8.45
N GLU A 257 -8.79 -14.89 -8.94
CA GLU A 257 -9.98 -15.55 -8.38
C GLU A 257 -9.81 -15.96 -6.91
N ASP A 258 -8.57 -16.22 -6.48
CA ASP A 258 -8.24 -16.55 -5.09
C ASP A 258 -8.10 -15.34 -4.17
N GLY A 259 -8.30 -14.13 -4.70
CA GLY A 259 -8.19 -12.86 -3.98
C GLY A 259 -6.76 -12.32 -3.86
N THR A 260 -5.78 -13.00 -4.43
CA THR A 260 -4.41 -12.47 -4.55
C THR A 260 -4.30 -11.51 -5.72
N TRP A 261 -3.19 -10.76 -5.80
CA TRP A 261 -2.93 -9.84 -6.89
C TRP A 261 -1.80 -10.35 -7.78
N ALA A 262 -1.94 -10.11 -9.07
CA ALA A 262 -0.86 -10.29 -10.02
C ALA A 262 -0.68 -9.02 -10.86
N PHE A 263 0.52 -8.83 -11.38
CA PHE A 263 0.93 -7.62 -12.09
C PHE A 263 1.46 -7.97 -13.47
N LEU A 264 1.07 -7.19 -14.45
CA LEU A 264 1.68 -7.17 -15.76
C LEU A 264 2.72 -6.05 -15.79
N GLU A 265 3.98 -6.41 -15.87
CA GLU A 265 5.13 -5.49 -15.86
C GLU A 265 5.75 -5.45 -17.26
N VAL A 266 5.91 -4.26 -17.82
CA VAL A 266 6.42 -4.05 -19.18
C VAL A 266 7.76 -3.31 -19.14
N PHE A 267 8.76 -3.90 -19.79
CA PHE A 267 10.11 -3.38 -19.93
C PHE A 267 10.30 -2.91 -21.37
N ASP A 268 10.03 -1.63 -21.60
CA ASP A 268 10.17 -1.01 -22.92
C ASP A 268 11.63 -0.93 -23.34
N ASP A 269 11.82 -0.72 -24.65
CA ASP A 269 13.14 -0.62 -25.26
C ASP A 269 14.04 -1.84 -25.00
N CYS A 270 13.45 -2.92 -24.48
CA CYS A 270 14.11 -4.19 -24.26
C CYS A 270 14.16 -4.93 -25.62
N PRO A 271 15.27 -4.87 -26.38
CA PRO A 271 15.32 -5.29 -27.78
C PRO A 271 15.57 -6.80 -27.94
N PHE A 272 15.02 -7.63 -27.05
CA PHE A 272 15.39 -9.02 -26.95
C PHE A 272 14.53 -9.94 -27.79
N ALA A 273 15.17 -10.95 -28.35
CA ALA A 273 14.54 -12.15 -28.91
C ALA A 273 14.54 -13.27 -27.85
N LEU A 274 13.80 -14.35 -28.10
CA LEU A 274 13.75 -15.50 -27.17
C LEU A 274 15.13 -16.12 -26.90
N GLU A 275 16.03 -16.09 -27.91
CA GLU A 275 17.41 -16.54 -27.78
C GLU A 275 18.26 -15.70 -26.83
N ASP A 276 17.82 -14.52 -26.47
CA ASP A 276 18.52 -13.64 -25.50
C ASP A 276 18.19 -13.98 -24.03
N LEU A 277 17.09 -14.67 -23.76
CA LEU A 277 16.65 -15.00 -22.39
C LEU A 277 17.73 -15.60 -21.48
N PRO A 278 18.66 -16.47 -21.98
CA PRO A 278 19.74 -17.00 -21.15
C PRO A 278 20.73 -15.95 -20.63
N TYR A 279 20.72 -14.76 -21.22
CA TYR A 279 21.60 -13.66 -20.86
C TYR A 279 20.89 -12.55 -20.07
N LEU A 280 19.60 -12.75 -19.80
CA LEU A 280 18.80 -11.77 -19.06
C LEU A 280 18.62 -12.20 -17.62
N GLU A 281 18.71 -11.22 -16.74
CA GLU A 281 18.47 -11.36 -15.32
C GLU A 281 17.42 -10.34 -14.87
N VAL A 282 16.56 -10.74 -13.94
CA VAL A 282 15.57 -9.87 -13.31
C VAL A 282 16.15 -9.35 -12.00
N GLU A 283 16.15 -8.05 -11.85
CA GLU A 283 16.41 -7.37 -10.60
C GLU A 283 15.06 -7.23 -9.85
N VAL A 284 15.04 -7.75 -8.63
CA VAL A 284 13.84 -7.76 -7.78
C VAL A 284 14.07 -6.88 -6.57
N SER A 285 13.08 -6.08 -6.20
CA SER A 285 13.03 -5.38 -4.92
C SER A 285 11.88 -5.89 -4.06
N TYR A 286 11.96 -5.63 -2.77
CA TYR A 286 10.93 -5.99 -1.80
C TYR A 286 10.90 -4.99 -0.65
N THR A 287 9.79 -4.97 0.10
CA THR A 287 9.68 -4.18 1.33
C THR A 287 9.58 -5.07 2.55
N VAL A 288 10.17 -4.61 3.65
CA VAL A 288 10.13 -5.32 4.94
C VAL A 288 9.64 -4.38 6.02
N ASP A 289 8.69 -4.84 6.79
CA ASP A 289 8.19 -4.15 7.98
C ASP A 289 8.51 -4.98 9.23
N ARG A 290 9.03 -4.33 10.28
CA ARG A 290 9.12 -4.94 11.60
C ARG A 290 7.79 -4.74 12.31
N ILE A 291 7.10 -5.83 12.61
CA ILE A 291 5.79 -5.82 13.28
C ILE A 291 5.97 -5.43 14.74
N LEU A 292 5.29 -4.37 15.17
CA LEU A 292 5.21 -3.95 16.57
C LEU A 292 3.93 -4.47 17.24
N SER A 293 2.86 -4.62 16.45
CA SER A 293 1.59 -5.24 16.85
C SER A 293 0.88 -5.79 15.62
N ASP A 294 0.41 -7.02 15.69
CA ASP A 294 -0.41 -7.72 14.69
C ASP A 294 -1.92 -7.66 15.01
N GLN A 295 -2.30 -6.80 15.95
CA GLN A 295 -3.67 -6.67 16.39
C GLN A 295 -4.39 -5.58 15.59
N PRO A 296 -5.50 -5.92 14.89
CA PRO A 296 -6.15 -5.01 13.97
C PRO A 296 -6.94 -3.90 14.68
N PHE A 297 -7.08 -2.79 13.96
CA PHE A 297 -8.00 -1.71 14.30
C PHE A 297 -9.19 -1.71 13.35
N SER A 298 -10.37 -1.38 13.87
CA SER A 298 -11.57 -1.14 13.08
C SER A 298 -12.45 -0.12 13.80
N LEU A 299 -12.48 1.10 13.28
CA LEU A 299 -13.22 2.23 13.84
C LEU A 299 -14.31 2.64 12.86
N THR A 300 -15.54 2.78 13.35
CA THR A 300 -16.66 3.30 12.54
C THR A 300 -17.26 4.52 13.22
N PHE A 301 -17.41 5.59 12.47
CA PHE A 301 -17.96 6.87 12.93
C PHE A 301 -18.71 7.57 11.80
N THR A 302 -19.38 8.68 12.12
CA THR A 302 -20.03 9.55 11.13
C THR A 302 -19.54 10.98 11.31
N VAL A 303 -19.61 11.75 10.25
CA VAL A 303 -19.19 13.16 10.25
C VAL A 303 -20.31 14.04 9.69
N GLU A 304 -20.28 15.31 10.10
CA GLU A 304 -21.15 16.36 9.60
C GLU A 304 -20.37 17.32 8.70
N LYS A 305 -21.07 18.17 7.94
CA LYS A 305 -20.42 19.19 7.13
C LYS A 305 -19.72 20.23 8.00
N SER A 306 -18.45 20.45 7.74
CA SER A 306 -17.69 21.53 8.36
C SER A 306 -18.18 22.91 7.91
N SER A 307 -18.20 23.86 8.80
CA SER A 307 -18.68 25.21 8.50
C SER A 307 -17.55 26.08 7.93
N GLY A 308 -17.77 26.64 6.74
CA GLY A 308 -17.00 27.77 6.24
C GLY A 308 -15.64 27.48 5.62
N TRP A 309 -15.29 26.20 5.34
CA TRP A 309 -14.05 25.86 4.68
C TRP A 309 -14.28 24.86 3.54
N LYS A 310 -13.54 25.01 2.47
CA LYS A 310 -13.47 24.02 1.39
C LYS A 310 -12.08 23.43 1.38
N LEU A 311 -12.01 22.12 1.24
CA LEU A 311 -10.73 21.43 1.05
C LEU A 311 -10.05 21.98 -0.21
N PRO A 312 -8.77 22.41 -0.13
CA PRO A 312 -8.02 22.85 -1.29
C PRO A 312 -7.64 21.63 -2.13
N LEU A 313 -8.57 21.17 -2.97
CA LEU A 313 -8.33 20.05 -3.89
C LEU A 313 -7.75 20.51 -5.23
N ASP A 314 -7.37 21.76 -5.36
CA ASP A 314 -6.88 22.33 -6.60
C ASP A 314 -5.41 22.67 -6.44
N ASP A 315 -4.57 21.86 -7.04
CA ASP A 315 -3.25 22.16 -7.60
C ASP A 315 -2.31 20.91 -7.55
N VAL A 316 -2.85 19.74 -7.97
CA VAL A 316 -2.00 18.60 -8.32
C VAL A 316 -2.12 18.29 -9.81
#